data_dbc7525ae14e8222b8100376eab03830
#
_entry.id   dbc7525ae14e8222b8100376eab03830
#
_cell.length_a   1.000
_cell.length_b   1.000
_cell.length_c   1.000
_cell.angle_alpha   90.00
_cell.angle_beta   90.00
_cell.angle_gamma   90.00
#
_symmetry.space_group_name_H-M   'P 1'
#
loop_
_entity.id
_entity.type
_entity.pdbx_description
1 polymer ?
#
loop_
_entity_poly.entity_id
_entity_poly.type
_entity_poly.pdbx_seq_one_letter_code
_entity_poly.pdbx_strand_id
1 'polypeptide(L)'
;SVRNGDVPFLAATTYVSEGEALATLFKQFNPSGDPQLTTLAESLTEGKDKDEDKLKAILEYTTLHIGGSMLTLDQTGYRLRPADAVINTAYGTEAEKANLLAGLLDGAGFKAEPMVTYQAHADKGLALKAVDQLFVSCMVNGELYLFSTYSTRRPQTGNFDRTPLFSLQTGKPVAVAVSQDYRIKSDITVSFKEGKVTTFTKESVGKALMPYFKTG
;
A
#
# COMPACT_ATOMS: atom_id res chain seq x y z
N SER A 1 32.71 5.32 -13.48
CA SER A 1 31.42 5.58 -12.85
C SER A 1 31.54 5.38 -11.34
N VAL A 2 31.46 6.45 -10.59
CA VAL A 2 31.46 6.42 -9.12
C VAL A 2 30.18 5.67 -8.71
N ARG A 3 30.31 4.58 -7.98
CA ARG A 3 29.16 3.89 -7.39
C ARG A 3 28.60 4.76 -6.29
N ASN A 4 27.29 4.87 -6.18
CA ASN A 4 26.61 5.69 -5.16
C ASN A 4 27.02 5.38 -3.70
N GLY A 5 27.75 4.29 -3.46
CA GLY A 5 28.31 3.92 -2.16
C GLY A 5 29.68 4.52 -1.82
N ASP A 6 30.31 5.21 -2.78
CA ASP A 6 31.68 5.70 -2.58
C ASP A 6 31.75 7.18 -2.17
N VAL A 7 30.60 7.84 -2.02
CA VAL A 7 30.55 9.24 -1.60
C VAL A 7 30.32 9.27 -0.09
N PRO A 8 31.24 9.85 0.69
CA PRO A 8 31.04 10.04 2.13
C PRO A 8 29.79 10.89 2.35
N PHE A 9 28.89 10.42 3.17
CA PHE A 9 27.73 11.20 3.59
C PHE A 9 27.60 11.18 5.12
N LEU A 10 27.07 12.25 5.69
CA LEU A 10 26.73 12.33 7.10
C LEU A 10 25.21 12.22 7.24
N ALA A 11 24.75 11.24 7.99
CA ALA A 11 23.37 11.12 8.41
C ALA A 11 23.27 11.38 9.91
N ALA A 12 22.28 12.16 10.32
CA ALA A 12 21.98 12.41 11.71
C ALA A 12 20.48 12.30 11.95
N THR A 13 20.10 11.75 13.08
CA THR A 13 18.73 11.68 13.54
C THR A 13 18.64 12.02 15.01
N THR A 14 17.53 12.59 15.44
CA THR A 14 17.23 12.84 16.85
C THR A 14 16.50 11.67 17.50
N TYR A 15 16.09 10.66 16.73
CA TYR A 15 15.44 9.48 17.27
C TYR A 15 16.44 8.50 17.85
N VAL A 16 16.11 7.91 18.98
CA VAL A 16 16.94 6.92 19.68
C VAL A 16 16.88 5.56 18.96
N SER A 17 15.78 5.28 18.27
CA SER A 17 15.57 4.04 17.54
C SER A 17 14.66 4.21 16.32
N GLU A 18 14.74 3.26 15.38
CA GLU A 18 13.84 3.20 14.24
C GLU A 18 12.37 3.04 14.69
N GLY A 19 12.13 2.25 15.74
CA GLY A 19 10.78 2.07 16.29
C GLY A 19 10.18 3.35 16.85
N GLU A 20 10.98 4.21 17.48
CA GLU A 20 10.56 5.54 17.96
C GLU A 20 10.20 6.45 16.78
N ALA A 21 11.02 6.44 15.74
CA ALA A 21 10.77 7.21 14.53
C ALA A 21 9.45 6.78 13.86
N LEU A 22 9.22 5.48 13.69
CA LEU A 22 7.99 4.94 13.13
C LEU A 22 6.78 5.26 14.02
N ALA A 23 6.90 5.14 15.33
CA ALA A 23 5.82 5.50 16.26
C ALA A 23 5.48 6.99 16.18
N THR A 24 6.46 7.86 15.91
CA THR A 24 6.21 9.29 15.72
C THR A 24 5.46 9.56 14.39
N LEU A 25 5.79 8.84 13.33
CA LEU A 25 5.04 8.88 12.07
C LEU A 25 3.62 8.34 12.28
N PHE A 26 3.48 7.21 12.99
CA PHE A 26 2.19 6.59 13.26
C PHE A 26 1.21 7.50 14.01
N LYS A 27 1.69 8.37 14.89
CA LYS A 27 0.84 9.35 15.59
C LYS A 27 0.06 10.28 14.65
N GLN A 28 0.49 10.42 13.41
CA GLN A 28 -0.20 11.20 12.38
C GLN A 28 -1.23 10.38 11.60
N PHE A 29 -1.18 9.05 11.73
CA PHE A 29 -2.19 8.18 11.17
C PHE A 29 -3.42 8.20 12.10
N ASN A 30 -4.57 8.36 11.50
CA ASN A 30 -5.84 8.36 12.22
C ASN A 30 -6.72 7.20 11.73
N PRO A 31 -6.30 5.95 11.98
CA PRO A 31 -6.94 4.79 11.36
C PRO A 31 -8.32 4.48 11.94
N SER A 32 -8.55 4.77 13.21
CA SER A 32 -9.75 4.29 13.89
C SER A 32 -10.59 5.42 14.48
N GLY A 33 -11.92 5.28 14.27
CA GLY A 33 -12.92 6.09 14.97
C GLY A 33 -13.20 7.46 14.38
N ASP A 34 -12.72 7.77 13.18
CA ASP A 34 -13.14 8.98 12.47
C ASP A 34 -14.54 8.78 11.86
N PRO A 35 -15.56 9.54 12.32
CA PRO A 35 -16.93 9.37 11.85
C PRO A 35 -17.11 9.62 10.35
N GLN A 36 -16.31 10.51 9.75
CA GLN A 36 -16.36 10.76 8.31
C GLN A 36 -15.87 9.57 7.51
N LEU A 37 -14.76 8.96 7.95
CA LEU A 37 -14.22 7.76 7.30
C LEU A 37 -15.15 6.57 7.46
N THR A 38 -15.79 6.42 8.62
CA THR A 38 -16.80 5.38 8.85
C THR A 38 -17.98 5.55 7.92
N THR A 39 -18.57 6.74 7.85
CA THR A 39 -19.71 7.03 6.96
C THR A 39 -19.36 6.80 5.49
N LEU A 40 -18.17 7.24 5.06
CA LEU A 40 -17.70 7.00 3.69
C LEU A 40 -17.49 5.52 3.42
N ALA A 41 -16.88 4.79 4.34
CA ALA A 41 -16.66 3.35 4.21
C ALA A 41 -17.97 2.58 4.10
N GLU A 42 -18.97 2.92 4.92
CA GLU A 42 -20.33 2.37 4.85
C GLU A 42 -20.95 2.63 3.48
N SER A 43 -20.88 3.85 2.98
CA SER A 43 -21.39 4.21 1.65
C SER A 43 -20.70 3.43 0.52
N LEU A 44 -19.39 3.26 0.58
CA LEU A 44 -18.62 2.51 -0.42
C LEU A 44 -18.94 1.02 -0.41
N THR A 45 -19.33 0.49 0.74
CA THR A 45 -19.60 -0.94 0.94
C THR A 45 -21.08 -1.29 0.95
N GLU A 46 -21.95 -0.31 0.78
CA GLU A 46 -23.41 -0.51 0.72
C GLU A 46 -23.79 -1.55 -0.35
N GLY A 47 -24.66 -2.49 0.04
CA GLY A 47 -25.13 -3.58 -0.83
C GLY A 47 -24.09 -4.64 -1.18
N LYS A 48 -22.93 -4.66 -0.51
CA LYS A 48 -21.89 -5.68 -0.71
C LYS A 48 -21.89 -6.66 0.46
N ASP A 49 -22.23 -7.91 0.18
CA ASP A 49 -22.29 -8.95 1.22
C ASP A 49 -20.93 -9.62 1.46
N LYS A 50 -20.07 -9.67 0.43
CA LYS A 50 -18.77 -10.34 0.51
C LYS A 50 -17.66 -9.37 0.90
N ASP A 51 -16.78 -9.80 1.79
CA ASP A 51 -15.65 -9.00 2.24
C ASP A 51 -14.71 -8.61 1.09
N GLU A 52 -14.51 -9.50 0.11
CA GLU A 52 -13.71 -9.21 -1.08
C GLU A 52 -14.30 -8.07 -1.91
N ASP A 53 -15.62 -8.00 -2.05
CA ASP A 53 -16.30 -6.92 -2.80
C ASP A 53 -16.21 -5.58 -2.03
N LYS A 54 -16.29 -5.63 -0.69
CA LYS A 54 -16.07 -4.45 0.17
C LYS A 54 -14.64 -3.93 0.04
N LEU A 55 -13.66 -4.82 0.18
CA LEU A 55 -12.25 -4.50 -0.01
C LEU A 55 -11.99 -3.86 -1.36
N LYS A 56 -12.51 -4.49 -2.42
CA LYS A 56 -12.35 -3.99 -3.78
C LYS A 56 -12.89 -2.56 -3.91
N ALA A 57 -14.08 -2.28 -3.40
CA ALA A 57 -14.67 -0.94 -3.48
C ALA A 57 -13.82 0.13 -2.78
N ILE A 58 -13.32 -0.19 -1.58
CA ILE A 58 -12.46 0.72 -0.81
C ILE A 58 -11.12 0.95 -1.53
N LEU A 59 -10.52 -0.11 -2.07
CA LEU A 59 -9.28 -0.02 -2.82
C LEU A 59 -9.46 0.78 -4.12
N GLU A 60 -10.52 0.53 -4.88
CA GLU A 60 -10.83 1.29 -6.09
C GLU A 60 -11.03 2.77 -5.77
N TYR A 61 -11.76 3.09 -4.71
CA TYR A 61 -11.89 4.48 -4.28
C TYR A 61 -10.53 5.12 -3.99
N THR A 62 -9.70 4.48 -3.18
CA THR A 62 -8.41 5.04 -2.76
C THR A 62 -7.40 5.13 -3.92
N THR A 63 -7.45 4.20 -4.87
CA THR A 63 -6.47 4.15 -5.96
C THR A 63 -6.91 4.92 -7.21
N LEU A 64 -8.21 4.93 -7.52
CA LEU A 64 -8.74 5.52 -8.76
C LEU A 64 -9.35 6.89 -8.56
N HIS A 65 -10.03 7.14 -7.43
CA HIS A 65 -10.67 8.43 -7.16
C HIS A 65 -9.77 9.42 -6.43
N ILE A 66 -8.77 8.92 -5.70
CA ILE A 66 -7.76 9.77 -5.05
C ILE A 66 -6.50 9.77 -5.91
N GLY A 67 -6.22 10.90 -6.53
CA GLY A 67 -4.99 11.10 -7.30
C GLY A 67 -3.74 10.96 -6.46
N GLY A 68 -2.63 10.53 -7.07
CA GLY A 68 -1.34 10.40 -6.40
C GLY A 68 -0.50 11.66 -6.53
N SER A 69 0.08 12.12 -5.43
CA SER A 69 1.17 13.10 -5.45
C SER A 69 2.51 12.39 -5.49
N MET A 70 3.42 12.88 -6.35
CA MET A 70 4.78 12.33 -6.45
C MET A 70 5.71 12.77 -5.32
N LEU A 71 5.22 13.59 -4.38
CA LEU A 71 6.01 14.03 -3.24
C LEU A 71 6.29 12.85 -2.31
N THR A 72 7.55 12.66 -2.02
CA THR A 72 8.03 11.65 -1.08
C THR A 72 7.85 12.11 0.37
N LEU A 73 7.92 11.17 1.30
CA LEU A 73 7.70 11.45 2.72
C LEU A 73 8.69 12.47 3.29
N ASP A 74 9.94 12.46 2.84
CA ASP A 74 10.97 13.42 3.23
C ASP A 74 10.72 14.82 2.65
N GLN A 75 10.20 14.90 1.41
CA GLN A 75 9.82 16.18 0.78
C GLN A 75 8.64 16.86 1.48
N THR A 76 7.77 16.10 2.12
CA THR A 76 6.69 16.64 2.96
C THR A 76 7.14 16.94 4.40
N GLY A 77 8.42 16.76 4.71
CA GLY A 77 8.95 16.91 6.06
C GLY A 77 8.35 15.90 7.04
N TYR A 78 8.01 14.69 6.54
CA TYR A 78 7.39 13.61 7.31
C TYR A 78 6.03 13.98 7.90
N ARG A 79 5.31 14.89 7.24
CA ARG A 79 3.97 15.33 7.65
C ARG A 79 2.91 14.81 6.70
N LEU A 80 1.78 14.39 7.30
CA LEU A 80 0.59 13.96 6.60
C LEU A 80 -0.51 15.00 6.79
N ARG A 81 -1.26 15.27 5.74
CA ARG A 81 -2.53 15.96 5.87
C ARG A 81 -3.57 15.02 6.47
N PRO A 82 -4.55 15.53 7.20
CA PRO A 82 -5.65 14.71 7.71
C PRO A 82 -6.48 14.12 6.57
N ALA A 83 -7.16 13.01 6.84
CA ALA A 83 -7.87 12.25 5.81
C ALA A 83 -9.00 13.05 5.12
N ASP A 84 -9.70 13.92 5.84
CA ASP A 84 -10.71 14.81 5.30
C ASP A 84 -10.15 15.77 4.24
N ALA A 85 -8.93 16.31 4.46
CA ALA A 85 -8.27 17.17 3.48
C ALA A 85 -7.89 16.38 2.21
N VAL A 86 -7.51 15.11 2.34
CA VAL A 86 -7.22 14.23 1.20
C VAL A 86 -8.49 13.94 0.41
N ILE A 87 -9.59 13.63 1.08
CA ILE A 87 -10.91 13.41 0.46
C ILE A 87 -11.37 14.66 -0.28
N ASN A 88 -11.35 15.83 0.38
CA ASN A 88 -11.83 17.08 -0.18
C ASN A 88 -11.03 17.56 -1.39
N THR A 89 -9.73 17.26 -1.43
CA THR A 89 -8.86 17.63 -2.56
C THR A 89 -8.77 16.56 -3.63
N ALA A 90 -9.28 15.36 -3.35
CA ALA A 90 -9.21 14.17 -4.20
C ALA A 90 -7.77 13.80 -4.64
N TYR A 91 -6.75 14.14 -3.86
CA TYR A 91 -5.38 13.71 -4.08
C TYR A 91 -4.58 13.65 -2.78
N GLY A 92 -3.55 12.80 -2.76
CA GLY A 92 -2.67 12.64 -1.62
C GLY A 92 -1.31 12.04 -1.98
N THR A 93 -0.36 12.20 -1.07
CA THR A 93 0.91 11.46 -1.11
C THR A 93 0.66 9.98 -0.83
N GLU A 94 1.67 9.14 -1.04
CA GLU A 94 1.58 7.71 -0.70
C GLU A 94 1.21 7.51 0.77
N ALA A 95 1.84 8.23 1.68
CA ALA A 95 1.56 8.14 3.11
C ALA A 95 0.14 8.60 3.48
N GLU A 96 -0.34 9.68 2.88
CA GLU A 96 -1.69 10.18 3.07
C GLU A 96 -2.74 9.20 2.53
N LYS A 97 -2.49 8.61 1.37
CA LYS A 97 -3.37 7.58 0.80
C LYS A 97 -3.36 6.30 1.65
N ALA A 98 -2.21 5.91 2.21
CA ALA A 98 -2.13 4.79 3.14
C ALA A 98 -2.93 5.06 4.42
N ASN A 99 -2.85 6.27 4.95
CA ASN A 99 -3.65 6.69 6.09
C ASN A 99 -5.16 6.63 5.78
N LEU A 100 -5.58 7.19 4.64
CA LEU A 100 -6.97 7.13 4.19
C LEU A 100 -7.46 5.69 4.01
N LEU A 101 -6.66 4.85 3.35
CA LEU A 101 -7.01 3.44 3.12
C LEU A 101 -7.16 2.68 4.44
N ALA A 102 -6.22 2.85 5.38
CA ALA A 102 -6.30 2.22 6.68
C ALA A 102 -7.58 2.63 7.44
N GLY A 103 -7.91 3.93 7.43
CA GLY A 103 -9.12 4.44 8.07
C GLY A 103 -10.42 3.96 7.42
N LEU A 104 -10.48 3.87 6.08
CA LEU A 104 -11.65 3.34 5.38
C LEU A 104 -11.84 1.83 5.63
N LEU A 105 -10.77 1.06 5.64
CA LEU A 105 -10.82 -0.36 5.96
C LEU A 105 -11.30 -0.58 7.40
N ASP A 106 -10.78 0.20 8.34
CA ASP A 106 -11.18 0.13 9.74
C ASP A 106 -12.66 0.55 9.92
N GLY A 107 -13.10 1.62 9.24
CA GLY A 107 -14.49 2.06 9.20
C GLY A 107 -15.45 1.03 8.60
N ALA A 108 -14.98 0.16 7.71
CA ALA A 108 -15.74 -0.96 7.17
C ALA A 108 -15.68 -2.23 8.04
N GLY A 109 -15.03 -2.17 9.20
CA GLY A 109 -14.93 -3.28 10.16
C GLY A 109 -13.74 -4.22 9.93
N PHE A 110 -12.81 -3.89 9.03
CA PHE A 110 -11.57 -4.64 8.86
C PHE A 110 -10.51 -4.13 9.83
N LYS A 111 -9.71 -5.04 10.38
CA LYS A 111 -8.52 -4.64 11.16
C LYS A 111 -7.40 -4.29 10.19
N ALA A 112 -7.20 -3.00 10.00
CA ALA A 112 -6.18 -2.49 9.10
C ALA A 112 -4.98 -1.95 9.88
N GLU A 113 -3.78 -2.23 9.37
CA GLU A 113 -2.53 -1.76 9.98
C GLU A 113 -1.61 -1.20 8.90
N PRO A 114 -1.12 0.05 9.04
CA PRO A 114 -0.11 0.60 8.15
C PRO A 114 1.25 -0.06 8.40
N MET A 115 1.90 -0.42 7.30
CA MET A 115 3.19 -1.10 7.25
C MET A 115 4.19 -0.30 6.42
N VAL A 116 5.46 -0.48 6.69
CA VAL A 116 6.54 0.12 5.90
C VAL A 116 7.59 -0.90 5.52
N THR A 117 8.27 -0.65 4.41
CA THR A 117 9.55 -1.27 4.08
C THR A 117 10.67 -0.25 4.20
N TYR A 118 11.87 -0.72 4.49
CA TYR A 118 13.08 0.09 4.45
C TYR A 118 13.86 -0.19 3.16
N GLN A 119 14.62 0.81 2.72
CA GLN A 119 15.56 0.65 1.59
C GLN A 119 16.55 -0.49 1.88
N ALA A 120 16.80 -1.33 0.89
CA ALA A 120 17.59 -2.56 1.03
C ALA A 120 19.03 -2.35 1.57
N HIS A 121 19.54 -1.15 1.45
CA HIS A 121 20.88 -0.76 1.88
C HIS A 121 20.87 0.47 2.78
N ALA A 122 19.76 0.72 3.47
CA ALA A 122 19.69 1.82 4.41
C ALA A 122 20.59 1.52 5.61
N ASP A 123 21.51 2.44 5.90
CA ASP A 123 22.28 2.39 7.13
C ASP A 123 21.35 2.55 8.33
N LYS A 124 21.64 1.81 9.38
CA LYS A 124 21.00 2.01 10.68
C LYS A 124 21.24 3.46 11.11
N GLY A 125 20.20 4.18 11.43
CA GLY A 125 20.27 5.58 11.84
C GLY A 125 19.71 6.58 10.84
N LEU A 126 19.25 6.14 9.66
CA LEU A 126 18.53 7.01 8.74
C LEU A 126 17.07 7.27 9.18
N ALA A 127 16.59 6.52 10.17
CA ALA A 127 15.24 6.64 10.72
C ALA A 127 14.18 6.71 9.62
N LEU A 128 13.31 7.72 9.63
CA LEU A 128 12.24 7.87 8.62
C LEU A 128 12.75 8.05 7.19
N LYS A 129 13.97 8.53 7.00
CA LYS A 129 14.57 8.66 5.67
C LYS A 129 14.84 7.31 5.00
N ALA A 130 14.97 6.26 5.79
CA ALA A 130 15.15 4.90 5.28
C ALA A 130 13.85 4.23 4.81
N VAL A 131 12.69 4.81 5.09
CA VAL A 131 11.41 4.30 4.63
C VAL A 131 11.35 4.34 3.11
N ASP A 132 11.06 3.19 2.50
CA ASP A 132 10.98 3.03 1.04
C ASP A 132 9.54 3.07 0.56
N GLN A 133 8.69 2.21 1.08
CA GLN A 133 7.30 2.10 0.67
C GLN A 133 6.37 1.96 1.88
N LEU A 134 5.14 2.43 1.70
CA LEU A 134 4.06 2.24 2.65
C LEU A 134 3.02 1.26 2.10
N PHE A 135 2.53 0.42 3.00
CA PHE A 135 1.49 -0.55 2.72
C PHE A 135 0.41 -0.47 3.80
N VAL A 136 -0.75 -0.99 3.49
CA VAL A 136 -1.78 -1.26 4.50
C VAL A 136 -2.06 -2.75 4.49
N SER A 137 -1.93 -3.38 5.64
CA SER A 137 -2.34 -4.77 5.83
C SER A 137 -3.75 -4.85 6.40
N CYS A 138 -4.49 -5.87 6.03
CA CYS A 138 -5.69 -6.25 6.74
C CYS A 138 -5.92 -7.78 6.73
N MET A 139 -6.58 -8.28 7.75
CA MET A 139 -6.98 -9.67 7.85
C MET A 139 -8.39 -9.85 7.33
N VAL A 140 -8.59 -10.78 6.39
CA VAL A 140 -9.89 -11.14 5.85
C VAL A 140 -9.99 -12.64 5.76
N ASN A 141 -11.01 -13.21 6.36
CA ASN A 141 -11.23 -14.66 6.37
C ASN A 141 -10.01 -15.48 6.82
N GLY A 142 -9.19 -14.94 7.73
CA GLY A 142 -7.98 -15.57 8.22
C GLY A 142 -6.76 -15.45 7.31
N GLU A 143 -6.87 -14.75 6.19
CA GLU A 143 -5.75 -14.45 5.29
C GLU A 143 -5.31 -13.00 5.44
N LEU A 144 -3.99 -12.76 5.41
CA LEU A 144 -3.39 -11.43 5.44
C LEU A 144 -3.31 -10.86 4.03
N TYR A 145 -3.90 -9.68 3.84
CA TYR A 145 -3.80 -8.91 2.61
C TYR A 145 -2.88 -7.70 2.82
N LEU A 146 -2.06 -7.42 1.82
CA LEU A 146 -1.19 -6.24 1.78
C LEU A 146 -1.53 -5.39 0.57
N PHE A 147 -1.82 -4.12 0.81
CA PHE A 147 -2.22 -3.16 -0.22
C PHE A 147 -1.18 -2.05 -0.34
N SER A 148 -0.71 -1.80 -1.56
CA SER A 148 0.04 -0.61 -1.89
C SER A 148 -0.93 0.47 -2.38
N THR A 149 -0.69 1.71 -1.99
CA THR A 149 -1.46 2.88 -2.44
C THR A 149 -0.84 3.57 -3.66
N TYR A 150 0.21 3.03 -4.20
CA TYR A 150 0.87 3.57 -5.38
C TYR A 150 -0.05 3.42 -6.61
N SER A 151 -0.55 4.55 -7.11
CA SER A 151 -1.69 4.63 -8.05
C SER A 151 -1.43 4.11 -9.46
N THR A 152 -0.20 3.84 -9.85
CA THR A 152 0.13 3.57 -11.25
C THR A 152 0.72 2.19 -11.49
N ARG A 153 0.98 1.44 -10.44
CA ARG A 153 1.54 0.10 -10.56
C ARG A 153 0.55 -0.88 -10.00
N ARG A 154 0.33 -1.95 -10.76
CA ARG A 154 -0.24 -3.19 -10.24
C ARG A 154 0.33 -3.39 -8.84
N PRO A 155 -0.49 -3.77 -7.85
CA PRO A 155 0.04 -4.11 -6.55
C PRO A 155 1.26 -4.98 -6.81
N GLN A 156 2.43 -4.50 -6.42
CA GLN A 156 3.61 -5.29 -6.61
C GLN A 156 3.39 -6.51 -5.74
N THR A 157 3.12 -7.63 -6.37
CA THR A 157 3.34 -8.94 -5.78
C THR A 157 4.83 -9.02 -5.57
N GLY A 158 5.30 -8.14 -4.67
CA GLY A 158 6.69 -8.00 -4.36
C GLY A 158 7.13 -9.25 -3.65
N ASN A 159 8.28 -9.72 -4.02
CA ASN A 159 9.00 -10.73 -3.30
C ASN A 159 9.41 -10.12 -1.94
N PHE A 160 8.47 -10.07 -1.01
CA PHE A 160 8.69 -9.61 0.37
C PHE A 160 9.63 -10.54 1.15
N ASP A 161 10.00 -11.69 0.58
CA ASP A 161 10.93 -12.64 1.18
C ASP A 161 12.30 -12.01 1.49
N ARG A 162 12.64 -10.90 0.85
CA ARG A 162 13.95 -10.23 1.02
C ARG A 162 13.88 -8.85 1.64
N THR A 163 12.69 -8.29 1.79
CA THR A 163 12.51 -6.94 2.33
C THR A 163 11.61 -7.05 3.56
N PRO A 164 12.15 -6.91 4.76
CA PRO A 164 11.34 -7.02 5.97
C PRO A 164 10.30 -5.91 6.00
N LEU A 165 9.05 -6.29 6.28
CA LEU A 165 7.97 -5.38 6.61
C LEU A 165 8.02 -5.03 8.08
N PHE A 166 7.75 -3.78 8.37
CA PHE A 166 7.66 -3.28 9.74
C PHE A 166 6.25 -2.73 9.98
N SER A 167 5.67 -3.09 11.10
CA SER A 167 4.48 -2.44 11.60
C SER A 167 4.79 -0.99 11.93
N LEU A 168 4.04 -0.06 11.36
CA LEU A 168 4.20 1.34 11.67
C LEU A 168 3.78 1.63 13.13
N GLN A 169 2.78 0.90 13.61
CA GLN A 169 2.25 1.04 14.96
C GLN A 169 3.24 0.59 16.04
N THR A 170 3.87 -0.55 15.85
CA THR A 170 4.74 -1.15 16.87
C THR A 170 6.22 -0.90 16.62
N GLY A 171 6.60 -0.47 15.43
CA GLY A 171 7.99 -0.31 15.00
C GLY A 171 8.75 -1.65 14.88
N LYS A 172 8.05 -2.78 14.92
CA LYS A 172 8.66 -4.12 14.91
C LYS A 172 8.54 -4.78 13.55
N PRO A 173 9.50 -5.62 13.18
CA PRO A 173 9.39 -6.43 11.97
C PRO A 173 8.20 -7.39 12.09
N VAL A 174 7.49 -7.54 10.97
CA VAL A 174 6.36 -8.44 10.83
C VAL A 174 6.75 -9.56 9.86
N ALA A 175 6.61 -10.79 10.32
CA ALA A 175 6.76 -11.94 9.44
C ALA A 175 5.50 -12.08 8.60
N VAL A 176 5.62 -11.86 7.30
CA VAL A 176 4.56 -12.14 6.34
C VAL A 176 4.81 -13.50 5.76
N ALA A 177 3.92 -14.44 6.02
CA ALA A 177 3.92 -15.72 5.34
C ALA A 177 3.46 -15.47 3.90
N VAL A 178 4.41 -15.33 2.99
CA VAL A 178 4.11 -15.25 1.56
C VAL A 178 3.70 -16.64 1.11
N SER A 179 2.47 -16.80 0.66
CA SER A 179 2.08 -18.04 -0.03
C SER A 179 2.97 -18.17 -1.28
N GLN A 180 3.78 -19.23 -1.32
CA GLN A 180 4.67 -19.50 -2.45
C GLN A 180 3.91 -19.91 -3.74
N ASP A 181 2.60 -20.07 -3.65
CA ASP A 181 1.75 -20.53 -4.75
C ASP A 181 1.18 -19.39 -5.62
N TYR A 182 1.92 -18.29 -5.73
CA TYR A 182 1.55 -17.27 -6.69
C TYR A 182 1.82 -17.76 -8.11
N ARG A 183 0.77 -17.98 -8.89
CA ARG A 183 0.89 -18.41 -10.29
C ARG A 183 -0.02 -17.56 -11.16
N ILE A 184 0.57 -16.83 -12.10
CA ILE A 184 -0.17 -16.21 -13.22
C ILE A 184 0.00 -17.12 -14.43
N LYS A 185 -1.12 -17.53 -15.02
CA LYS A 185 -1.15 -18.20 -16.31
C LYS A 185 -1.85 -17.29 -17.30
N SER A 186 -1.14 -16.89 -18.36
CA SER A 186 -1.71 -16.10 -19.44
C SER A 186 -1.78 -16.96 -20.70
N ASP A 187 -2.99 -17.27 -21.15
CA ASP A 187 -3.24 -17.94 -22.43
C ASP A 187 -3.56 -16.86 -23.47
N ILE A 188 -2.67 -16.67 -24.44
CA ILE A 188 -2.82 -15.66 -25.49
C ILE A 188 -3.15 -16.38 -26.80
N THR A 189 -4.32 -16.10 -27.35
CA THR A 189 -4.72 -16.61 -28.67
C THR A 189 -4.73 -15.45 -29.66
N VAL A 190 -3.94 -15.58 -30.73
CA VAL A 190 -3.90 -14.61 -31.81
C VAL A 190 -4.51 -15.26 -33.05
N SER A 191 -5.54 -14.66 -33.60
CA SER A 191 -6.18 -15.14 -34.85
C SER A 191 -6.06 -14.10 -35.97
N PHE A 192 -5.82 -14.59 -37.18
CA PHE A 192 -5.74 -13.78 -38.39
C PHE A 192 -6.93 -14.18 -39.30
N LYS A 193 -7.75 -13.22 -39.62
CA LYS A 193 -8.84 -13.41 -40.57
C LYS A 193 -9.03 -12.15 -41.40
N GLU A 194 -9.06 -12.33 -42.74
CA GLU A 194 -9.37 -11.23 -43.67
C GLU A 194 -8.51 -9.96 -43.47
N GLY A 195 -7.22 -10.14 -43.21
CA GLY A 195 -6.28 -9.02 -42.94
C GLY A 195 -6.44 -8.36 -41.57
N LYS A 196 -7.30 -8.89 -40.70
CA LYS A 196 -7.48 -8.41 -39.33
C LYS A 196 -6.83 -9.36 -38.33
N VAL A 197 -6.16 -8.77 -37.35
CA VAL A 197 -5.60 -9.48 -36.20
C VAL A 197 -6.54 -9.33 -35.02
N THR A 198 -6.94 -10.45 -34.42
CA THR A 198 -7.72 -10.45 -33.18
C THR A 198 -6.91 -11.18 -32.12
N THR A 199 -6.68 -10.52 -31.01
CA THR A 199 -5.97 -11.10 -29.87
C THR A 199 -6.95 -11.30 -28.72
N PHE A 200 -7.00 -12.51 -28.20
CA PHE A 200 -7.75 -12.85 -27.00
C PHE A 200 -6.75 -13.29 -25.94
N THR A 201 -6.77 -12.64 -24.78
CA THR A 201 -5.93 -12.99 -23.63
C THR A 201 -6.79 -13.45 -22.49
N LYS A 202 -6.55 -14.66 -22.00
CA LYS A 202 -7.14 -15.18 -20.77
C LYS A 202 -6.07 -15.25 -19.71
N GLU A 203 -6.22 -14.49 -18.65
CA GLU A 203 -5.36 -14.54 -17.48
C GLU A 203 -6.07 -15.29 -16.35
N SER A 204 -5.35 -16.22 -15.74
CA SER A 204 -5.78 -16.96 -14.56
C SER A 204 -4.78 -16.67 -13.45
N VAL A 205 -5.24 -16.11 -12.34
CA VAL A 205 -4.42 -15.80 -11.17
C VAL A 205 -4.75 -16.84 -10.10
N GLY A 206 -3.74 -17.54 -9.61
CA GLY A 206 -3.86 -18.42 -8.45
C GLY A 206 -4.01 -17.62 -7.16
N LYS A 207 -3.84 -18.25 -6.00
CA LYS A 207 -3.82 -17.54 -4.72
C LYS A 207 -2.81 -16.39 -4.79
N ALA A 208 -3.29 -15.17 -4.65
CA ALA A 208 -2.47 -13.97 -4.57
C ALA A 208 -2.68 -13.34 -3.20
N LEU A 209 -1.60 -12.90 -2.57
CA LEU A 209 -1.64 -12.10 -1.33
C LEU A 209 -2.32 -10.74 -1.55
N MET A 210 -2.53 -10.37 -2.80
CA MET A 210 -3.20 -9.13 -3.17
C MET A 210 -4.29 -9.42 -4.20
N PRO A 211 -5.47 -8.79 -4.09
CA PRO A 211 -6.47 -8.87 -5.13
C PRO A 211 -5.87 -8.34 -6.43
N TYR A 212 -5.93 -9.17 -7.47
CA TYR A 212 -5.54 -8.77 -8.81
C TYR A 212 -6.64 -7.91 -9.42
N PHE A 213 -6.34 -6.63 -9.58
CA PHE A 213 -7.24 -5.73 -10.30
C PHE A 213 -6.88 -5.74 -11.78
N LYS A 214 -7.76 -6.29 -12.60
CA LYS A 214 -7.67 -6.15 -14.04
C LYS A 214 -8.04 -4.72 -14.38
N THR A 215 -7.06 -3.89 -14.70
CA THR A 215 -7.31 -2.63 -15.39
C THR A 215 -7.72 -2.97 -16.81
N GLY A 216 -8.96 -2.64 -17.17
CA GLY A 216 -9.49 -2.80 -18.52
C GLY A 216 -8.76 -1.95 -19.54
#